data_31ba75363ebf9b7456d5ba83667435c2
#
_entry.id   31ba75363ebf9b7456d5ba83667435c2
#
_cell.length_a   1.000
_cell.length_b   1.000
_cell.length_c   1.000
_cell.angle_alpha   90.00
_cell.angle_beta   90.00
_cell.angle_gamma   90.00
#
_symmetry.space_group_name_H-M   'P 1'
#
loop_
_entity.id
_entity.type
_entity.pdbx_description
1 polymer ?
#
loop_
_entity_poly.entity_id
_entity_poly.type
_entity_poly.pdbx_seq_one_letter_code
_entity_poly.pdbx_strand_id
1 'polypeptide(L)' 'MNVVIIDTSCANLSSLKFGVERLGYKVAVTDNAEQIKNADKVFLPGVGAAGA' A
#
# COMPACT_ATOMS: atom_id res chain seq x y z
N MET A 1 4.90 3.38 -12.68
CA MET A 1 5.40 2.84 -11.41
C MET A 1 4.28 2.10 -10.69
N ASN A 2 4.56 0.90 -10.25
CA ASN A 2 3.58 0.08 -9.57
C ASN A 2 3.74 0.22 -8.06
N VAL A 3 2.65 0.56 -7.40
CA VAL A 3 2.64 0.73 -5.95
C VAL A 3 1.71 -0.33 -5.35
N VAL A 4 2.18 -0.99 -4.31
CA VAL A 4 1.38 -1.98 -3.59
C VAL A 4 1.18 -1.50 -2.17
N ILE A 5 -0.05 -1.61 -1.70
CA ILE A 5 -0.38 -1.37 -0.29
C ILE A 5 -0.68 -2.72 0.33
N ILE A 6 0.04 -3.07 1.37
CA ILE A 6 -0.17 -4.34 2.04
C ILE A 6 -1.46 -4.30 2.82
N ASP A 7 -2.32 -5.28 2.58
CA ASP A 7 -3.61 -5.37 3.25
C ASP A 7 -3.41 -5.91 4.67
N THR A 8 -3.50 -5.01 5.63
CA THR A 8 -3.34 -5.38 7.04
C THR A 8 -4.68 -5.49 7.77
N SER A 9 -5.76 -5.18 7.08
CA SER A 9 -7.12 -5.24 7.61
C SER A 9 -7.40 -4.33 8.79
N CYS A 10 -6.52 -3.40 9.09
CA CYS A 10 -6.67 -2.57 10.27
C CYS A 10 -6.64 -1.08 9.99
N ALA A 11 -6.58 -0.67 8.75
CA ALA A 11 -6.52 0.75 8.42
C ALA A 11 -7.51 1.08 7.31
N ASN A 12 -7.80 2.36 7.16
CA ASN A 12 -8.65 2.81 6.07
C ASN A 12 -7.83 2.83 4.78
N LEU A 13 -7.71 1.68 4.16
CA LEU A 13 -6.88 1.53 2.97
C LEU A 13 -7.41 2.29 1.77
N SER A 14 -8.72 2.53 1.73
CA SER A 14 -9.32 3.25 0.61
C SER A 14 -8.76 4.66 0.49
N SER A 15 -8.66 5.36 1.62
CA SER A 15 -8.12 6.72 1.60
C SER A 15 -6.68 6.75 1.13
N LEU A 16 -5.88 5.81 1.61
CA LEU A 16 -4.49 5.72 1.21
C LEU A 16 -4.36 5.40 -0.27
N LYS A 17 -5.15 4.46 -0.74
CA LYS A 17 -5.13 4.08 -2.14
C LYS A 17 -5.48 5.26 -3.05
N PHE A 18 -6.57 5.96 -2.72
CA PHE A 18 -6.97 7.11 -3.53
C PHE A 18 -5.92 8.21 -3.52
N GLY A 19 -5.31 8.45 -2.37
CA GLY A 19 -4.27 9.46 -2.26
C GLY A 19 -3.10 9.17 -3.19
N VAL A 20 -2.67 7.92 -3.25
CA VAL A 20 -1.54 7.54 -4.10
C VAL A 20 -1.95 7.53 -5.57
N GLU A 21 -3.16 7.08 -5.88
CA GLU A 21 -3.64 7.08 -7.26
C GLU A 21 -3.74 8.49 -7.83
N ARG A 22 -4.06 9.45 -7.00
CA ARG A 22 -4.16 10.83 -7.45
C ARG A 22 -2.81 11.38 -7.91
N LEU A 23 -1.74 10.79 -7.45
CA LEU A 23 -0.40 11.17 -7.89
C LEU A 23 -0.03 10.56 -9.24
N GLY A 24 -0.90 9.73 -9.81
CA GLY A 24 -0.65 9.13 -11.10
C GLY A 24 -0.06 7.74 -11.07
N TYR A 25 -0.01 7.11 -9.92
CA TYR A 25 0.55 5.78 -9.79
C TYR A 25 -0.52 4.71 -9.86
N LYS A 26 -0.12 3.51 -10.30
CA LYS A 26 -0.98 2.34 -10.22
C LYS A 26 -0.86 1.75 -8.83
N VAL A 27 -1.99 1.57 -8.17
CA VAL A 27 -2.01 1.08 -6.79
C VAL A 27 -2.80 -0.21 -6.72
N ALA A 28 -2.25 -1.20 -6.05
CA ALA A 28 -2.93 -2.46 -5.76
C ALA A 28 -2.87 -2.72 -4.27
N VAL A 29 -3.98 -3.18 -3.71
CA VAL A 29 -4.03 -3.58 -2.31
C VAL A 29 -4.01 -5.09 -2.28
N THR A 30 -3.01 -5.68 -1.65
CA THR A 30 -2.85 -7.13 -1.66
C THR A 30 -1.99 -7.57 -0.48
N ASP A 31 -2.16 -8.84 -0.10
CA ASP A 31 -1.27 -9.45 0.87
C ASP A 31 -0.42 -10.55 0.22
N ASN A 32 -0.45 -10.64 -1.09
CA ASN A 32 0.29 -11.66 -1.82
C ASN A 32 1.76 -11.28 -1.93
N ALA A 33 2.63 -12.15 -1.43
CA ALA A 33 4.05 -11.86 -1.38
C ALA A 33 4.67 -11.65 -2.77
N GLU A 34 4.20 -12.37 -3.76
CA GLU A 34 4.74 -12.21 -5.11
C GLU A 34 4.43 -10.83 -5.68
N GLN A 35 3.20 -10.37 -5.48
CA GLN A 35 2.82 -9.05 -5.95
C GLN A 35 3.58 -7.96 -5.22
N ILE A 36 3.78 -8.14 -3.92
CA ILE A 36 4.55 -7.20 -3.13
C ILE A 36 5.99 -7.16 -3.63
N LYS A 37 6.56 -8.30 -3.89
CA LYS A 37 7.94 -8.41 -4.34
C LYS A 37 8.17 -7.74 -5.70
N ASN A 38 7.17 -7.79 -6.57
CA ASN A 38 7.27 -7.22 -7.91
C ASN A 38 6.91 -5.74 -7.96
N ALA A 39 6.48 -5.15 -6.86
CA ALA A 39 6.10 -3.75 -6.83
C ALA A 39 7.33 -2.85 -6.79
N ASP A 40 7.21 -1.68 -7.38
CA ASP A 40 8.26 -0.67 -7.30
C ASP A 40 8.31 -0.03 -5.92
N LYS A 41 7.15 0.18 -5.34
CA LYS A 41 7.01 0.75 -4.01
C LYS A 41 6.01 -0.06 -3.22
N VAL A 42 6.24 -0.17 -1.92
CA VAL A 42 5.36 -0.90 -1.02
C VAL A 42 5.02 -0.01 0.17
N PHE A 43 3.73 0.04 0.51
CA PHE A 43 3.25 0.78 1.68
C PHE A 43 2.74 -0.20 2.72
N LEU A 44 3.10 0.06 3.97
CA LEU A 44 2.68 -0.75 5.12
C LEU A 44 1.87 0.13 6.06
N PRO A 45 0.57 0.28 5.81
CA PRO A 45 -0.25 1.12 6.67
C PRO A 45 -0.39 0.52 8.07
N GLY A 46 -0.38 1.38 9.06
CA GLY A 46 -0.57 0.95 10.44
C GLY A 46 0.68 0.50 11.16
N VAL A 47 1.77 0.32 10.45
CA VAL A 47 3.01 -0.13 11.08
C VAL A 47 3.79 1.03 11.68
N GLY A 48 3.74 2.16 11.02
CA GLY A 48 4.52 3.32 11.45
C GLY A 48 4.19 3.82 12.83
N ALA A 49 2.98 3.59 13.27
CA ALA A 49 2.56 4.02 14.59
C ALA A 49 3.42 3.41 15.69
N ALA A 50 3.86 2.20 15.47
CA ALA A 50 4.69 1.51 16.45
C ALA A 50 6.05 2.17 16.59
N GLY A 51 6.50 2.82 15.54
CA GLY A 51 7.79 3.45 15.56
C GLY A 51 7.79 4.85 16.14
N ALA A 52 6.62 5.35 16.37
CA ALA A 52 6.48 6.71 16.88
C ALA A 52 7.01 6.86 18.31
#